data_5137c1b5e9651de04f1fd4a0164a9297
#
_entry.id   5137c1b5e9651de04f1fd4a0164a9297
#
_cell.length_a   1.000
_cell.length_b   1.000
_cell.length_c   1.000
_cell.angle_alpha   90.00
_cell.angle_beta   90.00
_cell.angle_gamma   90.00
#
_symmetry.space_group_name_H-M   'P 1'
#
loop_
_entity.id
_entity.type
_entity.pdbx_description
1 polymer ?
#
loop_
_entity_poly.entity_id
_entity_poly.type
_entity_poly.pdbx_seq_one_letter_code
_entity_poly.pdbx_strand_id
1 'polypeptide(L)' 'MTLRDYFAAAALQGLLADGMHQMVPPADGAIWAYDYADAMLKARKPEAEE' A
#
# COMPACT_ATOMS: atom_id res chain seq x y z
N MET A 1 -14.31 4.66 -2.99
CA MET A 1 -12.92 4.28 -2.76
C MET A 1 -12.49 3.23 -3.74
N THR A 2 -11.28 3.32 -4.25
CA THR A 2 -10.80 2.33 -5.21
C THR A 2 -10.06 1.22 -4.49
N LEU A 3 -9.83 0.13 -5.20
CA LEU A 3 -9.05 -0.96 -4.65
C LEU A 3 -7.64 -0.49 -4.33
N ARG A 4 -7.12 0.40 -5.14
CA ARG A 4 -5.80 0.95 -4.91
C ARG A 4 -5.75 1.69 -3.59
N ASP A 5 -6.76 2.49 -3.32
CA ASP A 5 -6.82 3.21 -2.06
C ASP A 5 -6.96 2.24 -0.89
N TYR A 6 -7.74 1.20 -1.07
CA TYR A 6 -7.93 0.22 -0.02
C TYR A 6 -6.62 -0.48 0.32
N PHE A 7 -5.90 -0.91 -0.71
CA PHE A 7 -4.62 -1.59 -0.47
C PHE A 7 -3.60 -0.63 0.12
N ALA A 8 -3.62 0.63 -0.31
CA ALA A 8 -2.69 1.60 0.24
C ALA A 8 -2.96 1.81 1.72
N ALA A 9 -4.23 1.88 2.10
CA ALA A 9 -4.57 2.06 3.50
C ALA A 9 -4.10 0.88 4.33
N ALA A 10 -4.29 -0.33 3.81
CA ALA A 10 -3.85 -1.52 4.54
C ALA A 10 -2.34 -1.56 4.69
N ALA A 11 -1.64 -1.19 3.63
CA ALA A 11 -0.18 -1.17 3.67
C ALA A 11 0.31 -0.13 4.67
N LEU A 12 -0.33 1.04 4.65
CA LEU A 12 0.05 2.10 5.56
C LEU A 12 -0.15 1.69 7.00
N GLN A 13 -1.24 0.99 7.27
CA GLN A 13 -1.50 0.50 8.61
C GLN A 13 -0.38 -0.40 9.08
N GLY A 14 0.09 -1.28 8.23
CA GLY A 14 1.17 -2.17 8.57
C GLY A 14 2.47 -1.43 8.83
N LEU A 15 2.76 -0.44 8.00
CA LEU A 15 3.97 0.35 8.17
C LEU A 15 3.96 1.10 9.50
N LEU A 16 2.84 1.70 9.82
CA LEU A 16 2.74 2.46 11.06
C LEU A 16 2.77 1.55 12.28
N ALA A 17 2.17 0.38 12.15
CA ALA A 17 2.15 -0.55 13.27
C ALA A 17 3.55 -1.03 13.61
N ASP A 18 4.44 -1.05 12.63
CA ASP A 18 5.81 -1.46 12.86
C ASP A 18 6.67 -0.34 13.40
N GLY A 19 6.09 0.82 13.64
CA GLY A 19 6.87 1.94 14.15
C GLY A 19 7.57 2.72 13.07
N MET A 20 7.27 2.45 11.83
CA MET A 20 7.93 3.15 10.74
C MET A 20 7.62 4.63 10.74
N HIS A 21 6.51 5.00 11.37
CA HIS A 21 6.13 6.41 11.40
C HIS A 21 7.17 7.27 12.12
N GLN A 22 8.04 6.64 12.89
CA GLN A 22 9.07 7.38 13.58
C GLN A 22 10.30 7.59 12.72
N MET A 23 10.41 6.86 11.63
CA MET A 23 11.59 6.92 10.78
C MET A 23 11.28 7.47 9.40
N VAL A 24 10.03 7.49 9.03
CA VAL A 24 9.64 7.86 7.68
C VAL A 24 8.67 9.03 7.71
N PRO A 25 9.00 10.13 7.01
CA PRO A 25 8.09 11.26 6.96
C PRO A 25 6.76 10.85 6.32
N PRO A 26 5.67 11.50 6.69
CA PRO A 26 4.37 11.13 6.14
C PRO A 26 4.31 11.12 4.62
N ALA A 27 5.00 12.04 3.98
CA ALA A 27 4.98 12.08 2.52
C ALA A 27 5.60 10.83 1.93
N ASP A 28 6.70 10.38 2.52
CA ASP A 28 7.35 9.17 2.03
C ASP A 28 6.52 7.95 2.34
N GLY A 29 5.88 7.94 3.52
CA GLY A 29 5.01 6.83 3.87
C GLY A 29 3.85 6.70 2.92
N ALA A 30 3.30 7.83 2.51
CA ALA A 30 2.19 7.81 1.56
C ALA A 30 2.64 7.25 0.21
N ILE A 31 3.82 7.65 -0.24
CA ILE A 31 4.34 7.13 -1.49
C ILE A 31 4.55 5.63 -1.39
N TRP A 32 5.15 5.19 -0.30
CA TRP A 32 5.37 3.76 -0.11
C TRP A 32 4.07 2.98 -0.08
N ALA A 33 3.05 3.55 0.57
CA ALA A 33 1.77 2.87 0.67
C ALA A 33 1.18 2.62 -0.72
N TYR A 34 1.26 3.60 -1.60
CA TYR A 34 0.72 3.43 -2.94
C TYR A 34 1.63 2.55 -3.80
N ASP A 35 2.93 2.57 -3.55
CA ASP A 35 3.82 1.65 -4.24
C ASP A 35 3.44 0.21 -3.91
N TYR A 36 3.16 -0.05 -2.62
CA TYR A 36 2.72 -1.38 -2.23
C TYR A 36 1.37 -1.71 -2.83
N ALA A 37 0.48 -0.74 -2.87
CA ALA A 37 -0.83 -0.97 -3.45
C ALA A 37 -0.70 -1.36 -4.92
N ASP A 38 0.14 -0.66 -5.64
CA ASP A 38 0.33 -0.96 -7.06
C ASP A 38 0.94 -2.33 -7.25
N ALA A 39 1.89 -2.68 -6.40
CA ALA A 39 2.51 -4.00 -6.49
C ALA A 39 1.49 -5.09 -6.18
N MET A 40 0.62 -4.83 -5.21
CA MET A 40 -0.40 -5.80 -4.87
C MET A 40 -1.42 -5.98 -5.97
N LEU A 41 -1.80 -4.89 -6.61
CA LEU A 41 -2.73 -4.98 -7.73
C LEU A 41 -2.13 -5.76 -8.87
N LYS A 42 -0.85 -5.59 -9.08
CA LYS A 42 -0.17 -6.29 -10.13
C LYS A 42 -0.03 -7.77 -9.79
N ALA A 43 0.29 -8.06 -8.55
CA ALA A 43 0.48 -9.44 -8.13
C ALA A 43 -0.80 -10.23 -8.14
N ARG A 44 -1.93 -9.59 -7.86
CA ARG A 44 -3.17 -10.32 -7.82
C ARG A 44 -3.71 -10.63 -9.21
N LYS A 45 -3.04 -10.12 -10.24
CA LYS A 45 -3.29 -10.51 -11.56
C LYS A 45 -4.43 -11.38 -11.66
N PRO A 46 -5.42 -10.86 -11.90
CA PRO A 46 -6.66 -11.55 -11.75
C PRO A 46 -6.82 -12.71 -12.64
N GLU A 47 -7.37 -13.62 -12.04
CA GLU A 47 -7.81 -14.73 -12.76
C GLU A 47 -8.80 -14.28 -13.79
N ALA A 48 -9.37 -13.13 -13.57
CA ALA A 48 -10.31 -12.64 -14.53
C ALA A 48 -9.68 -12.47 -15.89
N GLU A 49 -8.41 -12.28 -15.90
CA GLU A 49 -7.74 -12.14 -17.14
C GLU A 49 -7.37 -13.42 -17.76
N GLU A 50 -7.59 -14.45 -17.08
CA GLU A 50 -7.29 -15.73 -17.63
C GLU A 50 -8.52 -16.41 -18.13
#